data_d77bcdec3e60772904d709a463a3054f
#
_entry.id   d77bcdec3e60772904d709a463a3054f
#
_cell.length_a   1.000
_cell.length_b   1.000
_cell.length_c   1.000
_cell.angle_alpha   90.00
_cell.angle_beta   90.00
_cell.angle_gamma   90.00
#
_symmetry.space_group_name_H-M   'P 1'
#
loop_
_entity.id
_entity.type
_entity.pdbx_description
1 polymer ?
#
loop_
_entity_poly.entity_id
_entity_poly.type
_entity_poly.pdbx_seq_one_letter_code
_entity_poly.pdbx_strand_id
1 'polypeptide(L)'
;YTIRFNMVKLYKNFDINKSHKGSIILIGNFDGVHLGHQRLFKLAQKYKKKYNAKIGVINFDPMPKMFFNKSLKNFRLSSVNQKLNLLKNHDVDFVITKKFDKIFSKTKSISFVKNILSQKLDARFIFVSNNFKFGNKREGDVKFLIQNEVRFNYKVIKPKPLLINNKIVSSSLIRGFLEKGFLSKANKLLNRKWTIEGIVKKGRQVGKKIGFPTCNIDIDDYVLAQPGVYAVSVLRKNNLKSLKGIANLGYRPTFNQKKILLEVHLFNFSGNLYNKHLSVNFLKFIRKEKKFKNINELKSQIKKDLITAKKVK
;
A
#
# COMPACT_ATOMS: atom_id res chain seq x y z
N TYR A 1 13.11 -1.25 -28.98
CA TYR A 1 12.16 -2.12 -28.29
C TYR A 1 11.10 -1.22 -27.64
N THR A 2 9.95 -1.08 -28.29
CA THR A 2 8.80 -0.35 -27.75
C THR A 2 8.18 -1.18 -26.65
N ILE A 3 8.41 -0.84 -25.38
CA ILE A 3 7.72 -1.46 -24.24
C ILE A 3 6.24 -1.04 -24.36
N ARG A 4 5.41 -1.89 -24.94
CA ARG A 4 3.96 -1.75 -24.84
C ARG A 4 3.58 -1.96 -23.37
N PHE A 5 3.36 -0.89 -22.64
CA PHE A 5 2.67 -0.95 -21.36
C PHE A 5 1.22 -1.39 -21.64
N ASN A 6 0.96 -2.68 -21.55
CA ASN A 6 -0.40 -3.18 -21.57
C ASN A 6 -1.16 -2.53 -20.42
N MET A 7 -2.22 -1.77 -20.74
CA MET A 7 -3.06 -1.15 -19.73
C MET A 7 -3.73 -2.25 -18.91
N VAL A 8 -3.44 -2.29 -17.61
CA VAL A 8 -4.10 -3.23 -16.69
C VAL A 8 -5.59 -2.92 -16.64
N LYS A 9 -6.44 -3.89 -17.01
CA LYS A 9 -7.89 -3.74 -16.96
C LYS A 9 -8.38 -3.77 -15.51
N LEU A 10 -9.22 -2.80 -15.14
CA LEU A 10 -9.78 -2.71 -13.79
C LEU A 10 -11.25 -3.12 -13.79
N TYR A 11 -11.62 -3.99 -12.82
CA TYR A 11 -12.99 -4.44 -12.60
C TYR A 11 -13.40 -4.14 -11.15
N LYS A 12 -14.67 -3.77 -10.96
CA LYS A 12 -15.29 -3.55 -9.62
C LYS A 12 -16.08 -4.78 -9.14
N ASN A 13 -16.34 -5.72 -10.03
CA ASN A 13 -17.05 -6.97 -9.76
C ASN A 13 -16.36 -8.13 -10.49
N PHE A 14 -16.95 -9.33 -10.42
CA PHE A 14 -16.40 -10.54 -11.02
C PHE A 14 -16.87 -10.78 -12.47
N ASP A 15 -17.58 -9.83 -13.07
CA ASP A 15 -18.01 -9.92 -14.47
C ASP A 15 -16.89 -9.37 -15.37
N ILE A 16 -15.99 -10.27 -15.73
CA ILE A 16 -14.80 -9.96 -16.51
C ILE A 16 -15.01 -10.29 -18.00
N ASN A 17 -14.20 -9.70 -18.86
CA ASN A 17 -14.20 -10.00 -20.29
C ASN A 17 -13.89 -11.48 -20.54
N LYS A 18 -14.47 -12.08 -21.58
CA LYS A 18 -14.19 -13.48 -21.99
C LYS A 18 -12.69 -13.75 -22.14
N SER A 19 -11.94 -12.78 -22.69
CA SER A 19 -10.48 -12.87 -22.87
C SER A 19 -9.68 -12.94 -21.56
N HIS A 20 -10.29 -12.73 -20.40
CA HIS A 20 -9.69 -12.84 -19.08
C HIS A 20 -10.13 -14.09 -18.31
N LYS A 21 -11.02 -14.90 -18.86
CA LYS A 21 -11.39 -16.20 -18.31
C LYS A 21 -10.24 -17.20 -18.51
N GLY A 22 -10.23 -18.30 -17.76
CA GLY A 22 -9.14 -19.29 -17.82
C GLY A 22 -7.80 -18.80 -17.25
N SER A 23 -7.82 -17.75 -16.43
CA SER A 23 -6.63 -17.07 -15.97
C SER A 23 -6.03 -17.65 -14.68
N ILE A 24 -4.81 -17.21 -14.40
CA ILE A 24 -4.16 -17.32 -13.09
C ILE A 24 -4.74 -16.23 -12.19
N ILE A 25 -5.37 -16.63 -11.09
CA ILE A 25 -6.02 -15.72 -10.15
C ILE A 25 -5.22 -15.67 -8.85
N LEU A 26 -4.66 -14.51 -8.53
CA LEU A 26 -4.02 -14.26 -7.22
C LEU A 26 -5.03 -13.58 -6.29
N ILE A 27 -5.28 -14.17 -5.12
CA ILE A 27 -6.26 -13.65 -4.16
C ILE A 27 -5.56 -13.12 -2.92
N GLY A 28 -5.73 -11.83 -2.62
CA GLY A 28 -5.15 -11.21 -1.45
C GLY A 28 -5.30 -9.70 -1.41
N ASN A 29 -5.04 -9.08 -0.27
CA ASN A 29 -5.12 -7.62 -0.15
C ASN A 29 -3.93 -6.91 -0.79
N PHE A 30 -2.79 -7.58 -0.93
CA PHE A 30 -1.55 -7.07 -1.53
C PHE A 30 -1.14 -5.69 -1.01
N ASP A 31 -1.43 -5.42 0.28
CA ASP A 31 -1.13 -4.13 0.89
C ASP A 31 0.38 -3.91 0.98
N GLY A 32 0.84 -2.83 0.36
CA GLY A 32 2.24 -2.49 0.25
C GLY A 32 3.02 -3.28 -0.80
N VAL A 33 2.47 -4.28 -1.50
CA VAL A 33 3.17 -5.09 -2.53
C VAL A 33 4.63 -5.38 -2.16
N HIS A 34 4.83 -5.92 -0.95
CA HIS A 34 6.14 -6.22 -0.36
C HIS A 34 6.83 -7.43 -1.02
N LEU A 35 8.10 -7.69 -0.68
CA LEU A 35 8.93 -8.76 -1.26
C LEU A 35 8.23 -10.12 -1.30
N GLY A 36 7.44 -10.48 -0.26
CA GLY A 36 6.66 -11.72 -0.26
C GLY A 36 5.61 -11.75 -1.38
N HIS A 37 4.92 -10.64 -1.63
CA HIS A 37 3.98 -10.50 -2.75
C HIS A 37 4.72 -10.51 -4.09
N GLN A 38 5.84 -9.79 -4.21
CA GLN A 38 6.65 -9.74 -5.43
C GLN A 38 7.14 -11.13 -5.84
N ARG A 39 7.53 -11.97 -4.86
CA ARG A 39 7.89 -13.37 -5.11
C ARG A 39 6.71 -14.18 -5.67
N LEU A 40 5.50 -13.94 -5.13
CA LEU A 40 4.28 -14.59 -5.62
C LEU A 40 4.00 -14.20 -7.07
N PHE A 41 4.10 -12.91 -7.41
CA PHE A 41 3.93 -12.42 -8.79
C PHE A 41 4.98 -13.01 -9.73
N LYS A 42 6.26 -13.07 -9.32
CA LYS A 42 7.31 -13.74 -10.13
C LYS A 42 6.98 -15.20 -10.42
N LEU A 43 6.41 -15.92 -9.46
CA LEU A 43 5.96 -17.29 -9.68
C LEU A 43 4.78 -17.34 -10.65
N ALA A 44 3.79 -16.46 -10.50
CA ALA A 44 2.65 -16.36 -11.42
C ALA A 44 3.09 -16.04 -12.86
N GLN A 45 4.11 -15.19 -13.05
CA GLN A 45 4.70 -14.90 -14.36
C GLN A 45 5.31 -16.14 -15.03
N LYS A 46 5.92 -17.04 -14.25
CA LYS A 46 6.40 -18.34 -14.77
C LYS A 46 5.24 -19.20 -15.27
N TYR A 47 4.14 -19.25 -14.52
CA TYR A 47 2.92 -19.94 -14.93
C TYR A 47 2.27 -19.29 -16.16
N LYS A 48 2.21 -17.96 -16.21
CA LYS A 48 1.72 -17.20 -17.37
C LYS A 48 2.44 -17.63 -18.65
N LYS A 49 3.77 -17.70 -18.62
CA LYS A 49 4.58 -18.13 -19.77
C LYS A 49 4.36 -19.61 -20.10
N LYS A 50 4.40 -20.50 -19.09
CA LYS A 50 4.28 -21.93 -19.28
C LYS A 50 2.93 -22.36 -19.86
N TYR A 51 1.84 -21.71 -19.43
CA TYR A 51 0.47 -22.12 -19.76
C TYR A 51 -0.25 -21.14 -20.68
N ASN A 52 0.45 -20.13 -21.20
CA ASN A 52 -0.10 -19.05 -22.02
C ASN A 52 -1.39 -18.45 -21.43
N ALA A 53 -1.37 -18.17 -20.12
CA ALA A 53 -2.53 -17.71 -19.37
C ALA A 53 -2.33 -16.28 -18.89
N LYS A 54 -3.40 -15.51 -18.71
CA LYS A 54 -3.36 -14.15 -18.14
C LYS A 54 -3.27 -14.20 -16.62
N ILE A 55 -2.79 -13.10 -16.02
CA ILE A 55 -2.71 -12.92 -14.56
C ILE A 55 -3.78 -11.92 -14.11
N GLY A 56 -4.72 -12.40 -13.29
CA GLY A 56 -5.69 -11.59 -12.59
C GLY A 56 -5.40 -11.50 -11.10
N VAL A 57 -5.69 -10.36 -10.51
CA VAL A 57 -5.60 -10.13 -9.06
C VAL A 57 -6.97 -9.82 -8.51
N ILE A 58 -7.39 -10.53 -7.45
CA ILE A 58 -8.57 -10.19 -6.65
C ILE A 58 -8.09 -9.54 -5.36
N ASN A 59 -8.54 -8.33 -5.13
CA ASN A 59 -8.41 -7.63 -3.85
C ASN A 59 -9.74 -7.02 -3.42
N PHE A 60 -9.81 -6.61 -2.15
CA PHE A 60 -11.01 -6.12 -1.53
C PHE A 60 -10.83 -4.69 -1.00
N ASP A 61 -11.88 -3.86 -1.11
CA ASP A 61 -11.90 -2.51 -0.58
C ASP A 61 -13.26 -2.18 0.05
N PRO A 62 -13.31 -1.81 1.36
CA PRO A 62 -12.17 -1.82 2.31
C PRO A 62 -11.59 -3.22 2.49
N MET A 63 -10.36 -3.31 3.00
CA MET A 63 -9.80 -4.62 3.35
C MET A 63 -10.69 -5.31 4.40
N PRO A 64 -10.92 -6.64 4.33
CA PRO A 64 -11.80 -7.35 5.27
C PRO A 64 -11.52 -7.02 6.73
N LYS A 65 -10.23 -6.90 7.12
CA LYS A 65 -9.86 -6.55 8.49
C LYS A 65 -10.35 -5.15 8.89
N MET A 66 -10.32 -4.17 7.98
CA MET A 66 -10.84 -2.81 8.22
C MET A 66 -12.37 -2.78 8.23
N PHE A 67 -13.03 -3.64 7.43
CA PHE A 67 -14.48 -3.75 7.42
C PHE A 67 -15.03 -4.26 8.76
N PHE A 68 -14.43 -5.33 9.31
CA PHE A 68 -14.86 -5.91 10.58
C PHE A 68 -14.39 -5.11 11.80
N ASN A 69 -13.28 -4.39 11.69
CA ASN A 69 -12.76 -3.54 12.76
C ASN A 69 -12.68 -2.08 12.29
N LYS A 70 -13.74 -1.32 12.55
CA LYS A 70 -13.85 0.09 12.17
C LYS A 70 -12.89 1.02 12.93
N SER A 71 -12.27 0.55 14.02
CA SER A 71 -11.24 1.33 14.73
C SER A 71 -9.90 1.37 13.96
N LEU A 72 -9.69 0.50 12.99
CA LEU A 72 -8.50 0.50 12.13
C LEU A 72 -8.57 1.59 11.05
N LYS A 73 -8.52 2.86 11.46
CA LYS A 73 -8.54 4.00 10.53
C LYS A 73 -7.22 4.10 9.77
N ASN A 74 -6.10 4.21 10.46
CA ASN A 74 -4.77 4.36 9.86
C ASN A 74 -4.06 3.00 9.74
N PHE A 75 -4.32 2.25 8.67
CA PHE A 75 -3.89 0.85 8.58
C PHE A 75 -3.14 0.50 7.29
N ARG A 76 -3.35 1.21 6.17
CA ARG A 76 -2.81 0.84 4.87
C ARG A 76 -1.32 1.16 4.75
N LEU A 77 -0.54 0.27 4.14
CA LEU A 77 0.84 0.56 3.71
C LEU A 77 0.88 1.36 2.42
N SER A 78 -0.15 1.24 1.59
CA SER A 78 -0.31 1.97 0.33
C SER A 78 -1.77 2.34 0.11
N SER A 79 -2.03 3.49 -0.53
CA SER A 79 -3.36 3.83 -1.00
C SER A 79 -3.85 2.82 -2.05
N VAL A 80 -5.16 2.84 -2.36
CA VAL A 80 -5.73 1.98 -3.42
C VAL A 80 -5.06 2.26 -4.76
N ASN A 81 -4.88 3.53 -5.11
CA ASN A 81 -4.24 3.93 -6.36
C ASN A 81 -2.77 3.53 -6.43
N GLN A 82 -2.00 3.74 -5.35
CA GLN A 82 -0.62 3.27 -5.27
C GLN A 82 -0.53 1.76 -5.45
N LYS A 83 -1.39 1.00 -4.79
CA LYS A 83 -1.44 -0.45 -4.93
C LYS A 83 -1.68 -0.86 -6.37
N LEU A 84 -2.64 -0.25 -7.07
CA LEU A 84 -2.90 -0.51 -8.47
C LEU A 84 -1.68 -0.22 -9.35
N ASN A 85 -1.00 0.90 -9.12
CA ASN A 85 0.23 1.23 -9.85
C ASN A 85 1.37 0.23 -9.57
N LEU A 86 1.52 -0.21 -8.32
CA LEU A 86 2.49 -1.24 -7.97
C LEU A 86 2.17 -2.59 -8.62
N LEU A 87 0.90 -2.98 -8.72
CA LEU A 87 0.48 -4.21 -9.39
C LEU A 87 0.76 -4.17 -10.89
N LYS A 88 0.59 -3.02 -11.55
CA LYS A 88 0.95 -2.84 -12.97
C LYS A 88 2.40 -3.22 -13.27
N ASN A 89 3.32 -2.94 -12.35
CA ASN A 89 4.74 -3.23 -12.52
C ASN A 89 5.09 -4.73 -12.38
N HIS A 90 4.09 -5.60 -12.15
CA HIS A 90 4.26 -7.03 -11.97
C HIS A 90 3.59 -7.88 -13.05
N ASP A 91 3.42 -7.32 -14.26
CA ASP A 91 2.85 -8.01 -15.42
C ASP A 91 1.45 -8.62 -15.16
N VAL A 92 0.66 -7.94 -14.34
CA VAL A 92 -0.75 -8.25 -14.08
C VAL A 92 -1.58 -7.74 -15.24
N ASP A 93 -2.42 -8.58 -15.82
CA ASP A 93 -3.27 -8.21 -16.96
C ASP A 93 -4.56 -7.51 -16.51
N PHE A 94 -5.11 -7.93 -15.36
CA PHE A 94 -6.30 -7.28 -14.80
C PHE A 94 -6.36 -7.35 -13.27
N VAL A 95 -7.09 -6.41 -12.70
CA VAL A 95 -7.32 -6.33 -11.25
C VAL A 95 -8.82 -6.21 -10.99
N ILE A 96 -9.33 -7.07 -10.12
CA ILE A 96 -10.68 -6.99 -9.57
C ILE A 96 -10.59 -6.40 -8.17
N THR A 97 -11.12 -5.19 -7.98
CA THR A 97 -11.26 -4.56 -6.65
C THR A 97 -12.70 -4.67 -6.22
N LYS A 98 -13.04 -5.77 -5.55
CA LYS A 98 -14.40 -6.01 -5.07
C LYS A 98 -14.68 -5.21 -3.82
N LYS A 99 -15.80 -4.47 -3.79
CA LYS A 99 -16.32 -3.86 -2.56
C LYS A 99 -16.58 -4.96 -1.53
N PHE A 100 -15.94 -4.84 -0.35
CA PHE A 100 -16.19 -5.73 0.77
C PHE A 100 -17.26 -5.09 1.67
N ASP A 101 -18.46 -5.59 1.57
CA ASP A 101 -19.63 -5.10 2.29
C ASP A 101 -20.33 -6.22 3.07
N LYS A 102 -21.41 -5.88 3.76
CA LYS A 102 -22.19 -6.82 4.59
C LYS A 102 -22.76 -8.00 3.79
N ILE A 103 -23.16 -7.76 2.53
CA ILE A 103 -23.70 -8.80 1.64
C ILE A 103 -22.57 -9.77 1.26
N PHE A 104 -21.45 -9.24 0.73
CA PHE A 104 -20.33 -10.07 0.31
C PHE A 104 -19.68 -10.84 1.48
N SER A 105 -19.64 -10.25 2.68
CA SER A 105 -19.09 -10.90 3.88
C SER A 105 -19.85 -12.15 4.33
N LYS A 106 -21.11 -12.32 3.90
CA LYS A 106 -21.96 -13.49 4.16
C LYS A 106 -21.85 -14.58 3.10
N THR A 107 -21.04 -14.38 2.04
CA THR A 107 -20.84 -15.37 0.98
C THR A 107 -20.23 -16.64 1.55
N LYS A 108 -20.90 -17.80 1.39
CA LYS A 108 -20.39 -19.11 1.82
C LYS A 108 -19.13 -19.48 1.00
N SER A 109 -18.22 -20.23 1.61
CA SER A 109 -16.98 -20.65 0.93
C SER A 109 -17.25 -21.42 -0.36
N ILE A 110 -18.21 -22.36 -0.32
CA ILE A 110 -18.58 -23.14 -1.51
C ILE A 110 -19.17 -22.24 -2.61
N SER A 111 -19.97 -21.24 -2.25
CA SER A 111 -20.53 -20.29 -3.23
C SER A 111 -19.45 -19.40 -3.84
N PHE A 112 -18.46 -19.00 -3.06
CA PHE A 112 -17.30 -18.25 -3.58
C PHE A 112 -16.52 -19.10 -4.61
N VAL A 113 -16.28 -20.37 -4.31
CA VAL A 113 -15.57 -21.28 -5.23
C VAL A 113 -16.41 -21.55 -6.48
N LYS A 114 -17.64 -22.02 -6.32
CA LYS A 114 -18.53 -22.40 -7.44
C LYS A 114 -18.85 -21.20 -8.33
N ASN A 115 -19.47 -20.16 -7.74
CA ASN A 115 -20.07 -19.09 -8.54
C ASN A 115 -19.03 -18.06 -9.01
N ILE A 116 -17.98 -17.82 -8.20
CA ILE A 116 -17.00 -16.78 -8.53
C ILE A 116 -15.77 -17.38 -9.19
N LEU A 117 -15.03 -18.25 -8.50
CA LEU A 117 -13.76 -18.75 -9.04
C LEU A 117 -13.96 -19.62 -10.26
N SER A 118 -14.97 -20.52 -10.24
CA SER A 118 -15.25 -21.41 -11.36
C SER A 118 -16.13 -20.72 -12.42
N GLN A 119 -17.39 -20.42 -12.15
CA GLN A 119 -18.34 -20.00 -13.17
C GLN A 119 -18.04 -18.63 -13.78
N LYS A 120 -17.76 -17.60 -12.93
CA LYS A 120 -17.53 -16.24 -13.43
C LYS A 120 -16.13 -16.05 -13.98
N LEU A 121 -15.09 -16.54 -13.28
CA LEU A 121 -13.71 -16.30 -13.64
C LEU A 121 -13.09 -17.43 -14.46
N ASP A 122 -13.67 -18.64 -14.39
CA ASP A 122 -13.09 -19.85 -14.99
C ASP A 122 -11.60 -19.97 -14.61
N ALA A 123 -11.32 -19.83 -13.29
CA ALA A 123 -9.96 -19.75 -12.80
C ALA A 123 -9.20 -21.06 -13.03
N ARG A 124 -8.12 -21.04 -13.81
CA ARG A 124 -7.30 -22.23 -14.06
C ARG A 124 -6.29 -22.51 -12.95
N PHE A 125 -5.69 -21.44 -12.39
CA PHE A 125 -4.76 -21.52 -11.27
C PHE A 125 -5.14 -20.49 -10.21
N ILE A 126 -5.20 -20.92 -8.94
CA ILE A 126 -5.55 -20.06 -7.80
C ILE A 126 -4.33 -19.93 -6.90
N PHE A 127 -3.77 -18.73 -6.83
CA PHE A 127 -2.60 -18.40 -6.00
C PHE A 127 -3.04 -17.77 -4.70
N VAL A 128 -2.71 -18.39 -3.59
CA VAL A 128 -3.06 -17.93 -2.24
C VAL A 128 -1.89 -18.10 -1.26
N SER A 129 -1.91 -17.34 -0.16
CA SER A 129 -0.98 -17.56 0.95
C SER A 129 -1.38 -18.80 1.76
N ASN A 130 -0.42 -19.40 2.48
CA ASN A 130 -0.66 -20.61 3.28
C ASN A 130 -1.73 -20.44 4.37
N ASN A 131 -1.92 -19.22 4.86
CA ASN A 131 -2.89 -18.88 5.90
C ASN A 131 -4.15 -18.18 5.33
N PHE A 132 -4.41 -18.37 4.04
CA PHE A 132 -5.58 -17.78 3.38
C PHE A 132 -6.87 -18.34 3.98
N LYS A 133 -7.78 -17.44 4.34
CA LYS A 133 -9.11 -17.75 4.84
C LYS A 133 -10.13 -16.91 4.08
N PHE A 134 -11.29 -17.51 3.76
CA PHE A 134 -12.36 -16.86 3.02
C PHE A 134 -13.73 -17.42 3.40
N GLY A 135 -14.76 -16.90 2.77
CA GLY A 135 -16.15 -17.29 3.07
C GLY A 135 -16.69 -16.68 4.36
N ASN A 136 -17.98 -16.92 4.60
CA ASN A 136 -18.66 -16.43 5.79
C ASN A 136 -17.97 -16.94 7.06
N LYS A 137 -17.76 -16.05 8.04
CA LYS A 137 -17.03 -16.37 9.29
C LYS A 137 -15.67 -17.07 9.08
N ARG A 138 -15.06 -16.93 7.88
CA ARG A 138 -13.77 -17.55 7.52
C ARG A 138 -13.79 -19.07 7.48
N GLU A 139 -14.93 -19.67 7.16
CA GLU A 139 -15.13 -21.12 7.11
C GLU A 139 -14.26 -21.83 6.06
N GLY A 140 -13.94 -21.14 4.95
CA GLY A 140 -13.06 -21.65 3.91
C GLY A 140 -11.58 -21.36 4.17
N ASP A 141 -10.74 -22.30 3.77
CA ASP A 141 -9.29 -22.16 3.84
C ASP A 141 -8.59 -22.81 2.62
N VAL A 142 -7.26 -22.92 2.68
CA VAL A 142 -6.47 -23.52 1.60
C VAL A 142 -6.76 -25.00 1.42
N LYS A 143 -7.05 -25.75 2.51
CA LYS A 143 -7.43 -27.16 2.44
C LYS A 143 -8.76 -27.31 1.69
N PHE A 144 -9.74 -26.48 2.02
CA PHE A 144 -11.03 -26.45 1.33
C PHE A 144 -10.88 -26.18 -0.16
N LEU A 145 -10.01 -25.23 -0.56
CA LEU A 145 -9.72 -25.00 -1.98
C LEU A 145 -9.14 -26.24 -2.66
N ILE A 146 -8.14 -26.88 -2.03
CA ILE A 146 -7.49 -28.08 -2.59
C ILE A 146 -8.47 -29.25 -2.75
N GLN A 147 -9.34 -29.48 -1.76
CA GLN A 147 -10.37 -30.55 -1.81
C GLN A 147 -11.36 -30.35 -2.96
N ASN A 148 -11.52 -29.12 -3.45
CA ASN A 148 -12.45 -28.79 -4.52
C ASN A 148 -11.77 -28.60 -5.89
N GLU A 149 -10.47 -28.88 -6.02
CA GLU A 149 -9.70 -28.72 -7.27
C GLU A 149 -10.32 -29.52 -8.45
N VAL A 150 -10.57 -30.79 -8.23
CA VAL A 150 -11.13 -31.69 -9.28
C VAL A 150 -12.55 -31.27 -9.63
N ARG A 151 -13.39 -31.04 -8.62
CA ARG A 151 -14.81 -30.69 -8.81
C ARG A 151 -15.02 -29.43 -9.64
N PHE A 152 -14.14 -28.44 -9.50
CA PHE A 152 -14.28 -27.12 -10.15
C PHE A 152 -13.16 -26.82 -11.14
N ASN A 153 -12.39 -27.81 -11.54
CA ASN A 153 -11.36 -27.77 -12.60
C ASN A 153 -10.36 -26.61 -12.46
N TYR A 154 -9.76 -26.46 -11.27
CA TYR A 154 -8.66 -25.52 -11.06
C TYR A 154 -7.52 -26.17 -10.27
N LYS A 155 -6.37 -25.47 -10.19
CA LYS A 155 -5.22 -25.91 -9.38
C LYS A 155 -4.81 -24.83 -8.38
N VAL A 156 -4.62 -25.22 -7.12
CA VAL A 156 -4.19 -24.31 -6.04
C VAL A 156 -2.66 -24.25 -5.95
N ILE A 157 -2.12 -23.05 -5.95
CA ILE A 157 -0.69 -22.79 -5.79
C ILE A 157 -0.50 -22.01 -4.49
N LYS A 158 0.15 -22.65 -3.51
CA LYS A 158 0.45 -22.10 -2.18
C LYS A 158 1.97 -22.10 -1.91
N PRO A 159 2.74 -21.15 -2.44
CA PRO A 159 4.18 -21.15 -2.25
C PRO A 159 4.55 -20.94 -0.79
N LYS A 160 5.70 -21.49 -0.37
CA LYS A 160 6.26 -21.25 0.96
C LYS A 160 6.46 -19.74 1.17
N PRO A 161 6.15 -19.20 2.36
CA PRO A 161 6.34 -17.79 2.66
C PRO A 161 7.80 -17.37 2.52
N LEU A 162 8.04 -16.11 2.15
CA LEU A 162 9.38 -15.55 2.13
C LEU A 162 9.81 -15.24 3.56
N LEU A 163 10.94 -15.79 3.97
CA LEU A 163 11.60 -15.49 5.25
C LEU A 163 12.79 -14.55 5.03
N ILE A 164 12.93 -13.57 5.91
CA ILE A 164 14.13 -12.73 6.03
C ILE A 164 14.45 -12.65 7.53
N ASN A 165 15.66 -13.04 7.91
CA ASN A 165 16.09 -13.14 9.30
C ASN A 165 15.08 -13.95 10.17
N ASN A 166 14.70 -15.13 9.69
CA ASN A 166 13.73 -16.05 10.32
C ASN A 166 12.33 -15.46 10.58
N LYS A 167 11.99 -14.31 9.98
CA LYS A 167 10.67 -13.69 10.08
C LYS A 167 9.95 -13.73 8.73
N ILE A 168 8.67 -14.10 8.75
CA ILE A 168 7.82 -14.04 7.55
C ILE A 168 7.65 -12.59 7.11
N VAL A 169 8.02 -12.30 5.85
CA VAL A 169 7.78 -11.00 5.24
C VAL A 169 6.28 -10.80 5.04
N SER A 170 5.71 -9.86 5.77
CA SER A 170 4.26 -9.59 5.76
C SER A 170 3.96 -8.10 5.94
N SER A 171 2.77 -7.68 5.51
CA SER A 171 2.30 -6.30 5.74
C SER A 171 2.25 -5.95 7.24
N SER A 172 1.93 -6.91 8.12
CA SER A 172 1.92 -6.68 9.58
C SER A 172 3.32 -6.41 10.13
N LEU A 173 4.33 -7.16 9.68
CA LEU A 173 5.72 -6.93 10.08
C LEU A 173 6.21 -5.54 9.65
N ILE A 174 5.83 -5.13 8.43
CA ILE A 174 6.21 -3.81 7.89
C ILE A 174 5.54 -2.68 8.66
N ARG A 175 4.24 -2.82 9.01
CA ARG A 175 3.55 -1.84 9.86
C ARG A 175 4.25 -1.69 11.20
N GLY A 176 4.57 -2.80 11.87
CA GLY A 176 5.29 -2.77 13.15
C GLY A 176 6.68 -2.10 13.05
N PHE A 177 7.38 -2.21 11.91
CA PHE A 177 8.61 -1.47 11.69
C PHE A 177 8.39 0.03 11.50
N LEU A 178 7.35 0.43 10.76
CA LEU A 178 7.00 1.84 10.59
C LEU A 178 6.58 2.48 11.90
N GLU A 179 5.72 1.83 12.67
CA GLU A 179 5.22 2.28 13.98
C GLU A 179 6.35 2.49 15.00
N LYS A 180 7.44 1.70 14.89
CA LYS A 180 8.64 1.80 15.74
C LYS A 180 9.74 2.70 15.16
N GLY A 181 9.53 3.34 14.02
CA GLY A 181 10.52 4.20 13.37
C GLY A 181 11.66 3.45 12.64
N PHE A 182 11.56 2.14 12.51
CA PHE A 182 12.55 1.32 11.79
C PHE A 182 12.35 1.39 10.28
N LEU A 183 12.35 2.61 9.74
CA LEU A 183 12.04 2.91 8.34
C LEU A 183 12.93 2.15 7.35
N SER A 184 14.23 2.02 7.62
CA SER A 184 15.16 1.28 6.76
C SER A 184 14.76 -0.20 6.62
N LYS A 185 14.34 -0.85 7.72
CA LYS A 185 13.85 -2.23 7.70
C LYS A 185 12.55 -2.34 6.91
N ALA A 186 11.61 -1.41 7.08
CA ALA A 186 10.38 -1.36 6.32
C ALA A 186 10.64 -1.20 4.81
N ASN A 187 11.50 -0.24 4.43
CA ASN A 187 11.89 0.01 3.04
C ASN A 187 12.54 -1.21 2.39
N LYS A 188 13.42 -1.93 3.12
CA LYS A 188 14.02 -3.17 2.65
C LYS A 188 12.98 -4.24 2.33
N LEU A 189 11.97 -4.44 3.20
CA LEU A 189 10.91 -5.42 2.97
C LEU A 189 9.93 -5.01 1.87
N LEU A 190 9.73 -3.72 1.68
CA LEU A 190 8.94 -3.17 0.56
C LEU A 190 9.69 -3.23 -0.77
N ASN A 191 11.02 -3.35 -0.74
CA ASN A 191 11.93 -3.19 -1.90
C ASN A 191 11.78 -1.83 -2.59
N ARG A 192 11.42 -0.81 -1.83
CA ARG A 192 11.30 0.59 -2.23
C ARG A 192 11.17 1.49 -1.01
N LYS A 193 11.26 2.80 -1.22
CA LYS A 193 10.93 3.77 -0.16
C LYS A 193 9.43 3.69 0.15
N TRP A 194 9.07 3.65 1.43
CA TRP A 194 7.68 3.82 1.82
C TRP A 194 7.24 5.23 1.45
N THR A 195 6.05 5.34 0.87
CA THR A 195 5.58 6.57 0.22
C THR A 195 4.17 6.89 0.67
N ILE A 196 3.92 8.13 1.04
CA ILE A 196 2.58 8.68 1.25
C ILE A 196 2.25 9.58 0.05
N GLU A 197 1.09 9.38 -0.53
CA GLU A 197 0.54 10.20 -1.61
C GLU A 197 -0.68 10.96 -1.14
N GLY A 198 -0.78 12.22 -1.54
CA GLY A 198 -1.96 13.02 -1.22
C GLY A 198 -1.95 14.39 -1.87
N ILE A 199 -3.08 15.07 -1.75
CA ILE A 199 -3.28 16.43 -2.24
C ILE A 199 -2.86 17.41 -1.15
N VAL A 200 -2.08 18.42 -1.54
CA VAL A 200 -1.67 19.51 -0.64
C VAL A 200 -2.86 20.37 -0.27
N LYS A 201 -3.13 20.49 1.02
CA LYS A 201 -4.19 21.32 1.60
C LYS A 201 -3.63 22.57 2.25
N LYS A 202 -4.45 23.63 2.30
CA LYS A 202 -4.12 24.85 3.05
C LYS A 202 -4.08 24.54 4.54
N GLY A 203 -2.98 24.94 5.20
CA GLY A 203 -2.80 24.83 6.66
C GLY A 203 -2.82 26.17 7.36
N ARG A 204 -2.44 26.18 8.64
CA ARG A 204 -2.34 27.43 9.45
C ARG A 204 -1.17 28.34 9.05
N GLN A 205 -0.30 27.88 8.15
CA GLN A 205 0.87 28.63 7.63
C GLN A 205 1.87 29.08 8.72
N VAL A 206 1.89 28.44 9.88
CA VAL A 206 2.81 28.77 10.98
C VAL A 206 4.27 28.64 10.51
N GLY A 207 4.59 27.58 9.76
CA GLY A 207 5.93 27.40 9.20
C GLY A 207 6.39 28.57 8.33
N LYS A 208 5.48 29.16 7.54
CA LYS A 208 5.80 30.34 6.71
C LYS A 208 6.19 31.55 7.58
N LYS A 209 5.49 31.79 8.70
CA LYS A 209 5.78 32.91 9.62
C LYS A 209 7.15 32.80 10.28
N ILE A 210 7.66 31.58 10.45
CA ILE A 210 8.96 31.33 11.10
C ILE A 210 10.11 31.05 10.10
N GLY A 211 9.84 31.21 8.77
CA GLY A 211 10.85 31.06 7.72
C GLY A 211 10.98 29.66 7.13
N PHE A 212 10.11 28.69 7.52
CA PHE A 212 10.11 27.30 7.03
C PHE A 212 8.74 26.94 6.46
N PRO A 213 8.35 27.44 5.26
CA PRO A 213 7.05 27.15 4.68
C PRO A 213 6.86 25.65 4.48
N THR A 214 5.69 25.13 4.90
CA THR A 214 5.33 23.73 4.79
C THR A 214 4.07 23.54 3.97
N CYS A 215 3.97 22.44 3.23
CA CYS A 215 2.73 21.95 2.65
C CYS A 215 2.15 20.82 3.51
N ASN A 216 0.83 20.79 3.63
CA ASN A 216 0.10 19.85 4.47
C ASN A 216 -0.56 18.78 3.63
N ILE A 217 -0.37 17.53 3.99
CA ILE A 217 -0.96 16.37 3.32
C ILE A 217 -1.68 15.54 4.38
N ASP A 218 -2.97 15.27 4.16
CA ASP A 218 -3.72 14.34 4.99
C ASP A 218 -3.24 12.91 4.70
N ILE A 219 -3.01 12.12 5.73
CA ILE A 219 -2.54 10.74 5.55
C ILE A 219 -3.67 9.71 5.53
N ASP A 220 -4.90 10.16 5.74
CA ASP A 220 -6.14 9.38 5.69
C ASP A 220 -5.97 7.94 6.24
N ASP A 221 -6.02 6.93 5.35
CA ASP A 221 -5.95 5.51 5.73
C ASP A 221 -4.53 4.95 5.92
N TYR A 222 -3.48 5.73 5.64
CA TYR A 222 -2.12 5.21 5.79
C TYR A 222 -1.78 4.86 7.21
N VAL A 223 -1.02 3.77 7.40
CA VAL A 223 -0.48 3.42 8.72
C VAL A 223 0.27 4.61 9.31
N LEU A 224 0.05 4.87 10.59
CA LEU A 224 0.79 5.88 11.32
C LEU A 224 2.19 5.32 11.62
N ALA A 225 3.19 5.77 10.88
CA ALA A 225 4.58 5.54 11.25
C ALA A 225 4.92 6.30 12.54
N GLN A 226 6.05 5.99 13.17
CA GLN A 226 6.50 6.68 14.39
C GLN A 226 6.37 8.20 14.22
N PRO A 227 5.57 8.91 15.04
CA PRO A 227 5.49 10.35 14.97
C PRO A 227 6.86 11.01 15.14
N GLY A 228 7.15 12.00 14.29
CA GLY A 228 8.45 12.67 14.31
C GLY A 228 8.88 13.24 12.97
N VAL A 229 10.16 13.57 12.89
CA VAL A 229 10.79 14.25 11.76
C VAL A 229 11.53 13.28 10.88
N TYR A 230 11.35 13.43 9.56
CA TYR A 230 11.89 12.55 8.53
C TYR A 230 12.60 13.33 7.43
N ALA A 231 13.72 12.83 6.94
CA ALA A 231 14.23 13.23 5.63
C ALA A 231 13.36 12.57 4.55
N VAL A 232 12.96 13.36 3.55
CA VAL A 232 12.07 12.90 2.49
C VAL A 232 12.56 13.35 1.11
N SER A 233 12.12 12.62 0.08
CA SER A 233 12.11 13.12 -1.29
C SER A 233 10.69 13.17 -1.83
N VAL A 234 10.37 14.21 -2.59
CA VAL A 234 9.03 14.49 -3.04
C VAL A 234 8.98 14.54 -4.55
N LEU A 235 8.07 13.76 -5.12
CA LEU A 235 7.74 13.79 -6.53
C LEU A 235 6.40 14.49 -6.73
N ARG A 236 6.34 15.37 -7.71
CA ARG A 236 5.10 15.97 -8.20
C ARG A 236 4.55 15.13 -9.35
N LYS A 237 3.24 15.00 -9.43
CA LYS A 237 2.60 14.36 -10.58
C LYS A 237 3.08 15.07 -11.87
N ASN A 238 3.47 14.29 -12.88
CA ASN A 238 3.99 14.77 -14.16
C ASN A 238 5.36 15.49 -14.10
N ASN A 239 6.14 15.33 -13.03
CA ASN A 239 7.50 15.85 -12.96
C ASN A 239 8.45 14.76 -12.43
N LEU A 240 9.42 14.38 -13.25
CA LEU A 240 10.40 13.34 -12.91
C LEU A 240 11.47 13.82 -11.93
N LYS A 241 11.63 15.14 -11.77
CA LYS A 241 12.63 15.70 -10.85
C LYS A 241 12.15 15.61 -9.41
N SER A 242 12.84 14.82 -8.61
CA SER A 242 12.61 14.68 -7.17
C SER A 242 13.16 15.91 -6.43
N LEU A 243 12.37 16.44 -5.50
CA LEU A 243 12.78 17.51 -4.60
C LEU A 243 13.11 16.90 -3.23
N LYS A 244 14.25 17.25 -2.65
CA LYS A 244 14.58 16.88 -1.28
C LYS A 244 13.83 17.78 -0.27
N GLY A 245 13.55 17.24 0.91
CA GLY A 245 12.86 17.98 1.94
C GLY A 245 12.95 17.31 3.30
N ILE A 246 12.27 17.93 4.25
CA ILE A 246 12.06 17.41 5.58
C ILE A 246 10.55 17.37 5.85
N ALA A 247 10.09 16.35 6.55
CA ALA A 247 8.68 16.22 6.88
C ALA A 247 8.48 15.94 8.37
N ASN A 248 7.47 16.55 8.96
CA ASN A 248 6.94 16.20 10.28
C ASN A 248 5.67 15.37 10.09
N LEU A 249 5.66 14.17 10.63
CA LEU A 249 4.48 13.31 10.72
C LEU A 249 4.03 13.30 12.18
N GLY A 250 2.83 13.78 12.45
CA GLY A 250 2.38 13.88 13.83
C GLY A 250 0.90 14.16 14.00
N TYR A 251 0.49 14.22 15.26
CA TYR A 251 -0.88 14.56 15.64
C TYR A 251 -1.07 16.06 15.69
N ARG A 252 -2.12 16.53 15.05
CA ARG A 252 -2.59 17.91 15.21
C ARG A 252 -3.78 17.92 16.13
N PRO A 253 -3.72 18.64 17.27
CA PRO A 253 -4.89 18.89 18.11
C PRO A 253 -5.92 19.69 17.30
N THR A 254 -7.12 19.16 17.16
CA THR A 254 -8.30 19.88 16.68
C THR A 254 -9.38 19.80 17.75
N PHE A 255 -10.35 20.71 17.73
CA PHE A 255 -11.37 20.83 18.79
C PHE A 255 -12.09 19.51 19.13
N ASN A 256 -12.20 18.56 18.19
CA ASN A 256 -12.93 17.32 18.42
C ASN A 256 -12.18 16.01 18.11
N GLN A 257 -10.98 16.04 17.50
CA GLN A 257 -10.22 14.83 17.16
C GLN A 257 -8.72 15.11 16.96
N LYS A 258 -7.88 14.12 17.28
CA LYS A 258 -6.46 14.14 16.90
C LYS A 258 -6.34 13.79 15.42
N LYS A 259 -6.21 14.79 14.56
CA LYS A 259 -5.95 14.55 13.14
C LYS A 259 -4.47 14.28 12.91
N ILE A 260 -4.16 13.27 12.13
CA ILE A 260 -2.79 12.96 11.73
C ILE A 260 -2.48 13.76 10.47
N LEU A 261 -1.33 14.45 10.47
CA LEU A 261 -0.92 15.34 9.40
C LEU A 261 0.53 15.09 9.03
N LEU A 262 0.81 15.15 7.73
CA LEU A 262 2.16 15.18 7.17
C LEU A 262 2.45 16.61 6.71
N GLU A 263 3.37 17.30 7.40
CA GLU A 263 3.82 18.65 7.05
C GLU A 263 5.19 18.54 6.38
N VAL A 264 5.31 18.98 5.13
CA VAL A 264 6.53 18.82 4.31
C VAL A 264 7.10 20.19 3.96
N HIS A 265 8.36 20.42 4.32
CA HIS A 265 9.18 21.55 3.87
C HIS A 265 10.15 21.08 2.79
N LEU A 266 10.09 21.71 1.61
CA LEU A 266 10.94 21.38 0.46
C LEU A 266 12.17 22.29 0.43
N PHE A 267 13.34 21.72 0.15
CA PHE A 267 14.57 22.48 0.02
C PHE A 267 14.63 23.17 -1.35
N ASN A 268 15.09 24.42 -1.35
CA ASN A 268 15.32 25.19 -2.59
C ASN A 268 14.09 25.19 -3.53
N PHE A 269 12.91 25.29 -2.95
CA PHE A 269 11.67 25.35 -3.70
C PHE A 269 10.87 26.59 -3.36
N SER A 270 10.56 27.37 -4.41
CA SER A 270 9.61 28.46 -4.36
C SER A 270 8.46 28.15 -5.33
N GLY A 271 7.23 28.35 -4.91
CA GLY A 271 6.05 28.12 -5.75
C GLY A 271 4.84 27.62 -4.98
N ASN A 272 3.71 27.57 -5.68
CA ASN A 272 2.43 27.15 -5.10
C ASN A 272 2.20 25.64 -5.34
N LEU A 273 2.00 24.89 -4.27
CA LEU A 273 1.70 23.47 -4.28
C LEU A 273 0.26 23.14 -3.85
N TYR A 274 -0.55 24.13 -3.51
CA TYR A 274 -1.95 23.88 -3.12
C TYR A 274 -2.71 23.15 -4.24
N ASN A 275 -3.53 22.18 -3.84
CA ASN A 275 -4.30 21.32 -4.73
C ASN A 275 -3.45 20.45 -5.67
N LYS A 276 -2.12 20.43 -5.53
CA LYS A 276 -1.25 19.52 -6.28
C LYS A 276 -1.12 18.20 -5.56
N HIS A 277 -1.08 17.11 -6.34
CA HIS A 277 -0.83 15.78 -5.83
C HIS A 277 0.67 15.55 -5.68
N LEU A 278 1.10 15.17 -4.49
CA LEU A 278 2.49 14.86 -4.16
C LEU A 278 2.65 13.40 -3.75
N SER A 279 3.80 12.83 -4.09
CA SER A 279 4.29 11.54 -3.59
C SER A 279 5.50 11.79 -2.69
N VAL A 280 5.35 11.58 -1.39
CA VAL A 280 6.39 11.83 -0.38
C VAL A 280 7.04 10.51 -0.01
N ASN A 281 8.29 10.31 -0.44
CA ASN A 281 9.10 9.13 -0.15
C ASN A 281 9.87 9.34 1.15
N PHE A 282 9.70 8.44 2.11
CA PHE A 282 10.39 8.50 3.40
C PHE A 282 11.78 7.87 3.28
N LEU A 283 12.83 8.67 3.48
CA LEU A 283 14.23 8.26 3.32
C LEU A 283 14.84 7.81 4.64
N LYS A 284 14.73 8.65 5.69
CA LYS A 284 15.33 8.39 7.00
C LYS A 284 14.50 9.03 8.11
N PHE A 285 14.29 8.30 9.20
CA PHE A 285 13.78 8.85 10.46
C PHE A 285 14.90 9.66 11.15
N ILE A 286 14.64 10.92 11.48
CA ILE A 286 15.61 11.82 12.10
C ILE A 286 15.45 11.81 13.62
N ARG A 287 14.24 12.10 14.12
CA ARG A 287 13.95 12.15 15.56
C ARG A 287 12.44 12.06 15.84
N LYS A 288 12.09 11.73 17.05
CA LYS A 288 10.72 11.82 17.57
C LYS A 288 10.26 13.29 17.68
N GLU A 289 8.94 13.50 17.80
CA GLU A 289 8.38 14.81 18.15
C GLU A 289 8.95 15.30 19.48
N LYS A 290 9.13 16.64 19.57
CA LYS A 290 9.62 17.32 20.77
C LYS A 290 8.79 18.57 21.00
N LYS A 291 8.46 18.84 22.26
CA LYS A 291 7.88 20.11 22.68
C LYS A 291 9.01 21.16 22.86
N PHE A 292 8.73 22.39 22.53
CA PHE A 292 9.68 23.52 22.65
C PHE A 292 9.08 24.59 23.57
N LYS A 293 9.92 25.20 24.39
CA LYS A 293 9.50 26.26 25.32
C LYS A 293 9.14 27.54 24.59
N ASN A 294 9.84 27.82 23.48
CA ASN A 294 9.65 29.07 22.71
C ASN A 294 9.99 28.85 21.21
N ILE A 295 9.69 29.85 20.39
CA ILE A 295 9.89 29.84 18.94
C ILE A 295 11.39 29.76 18.57
N ASN A 296 12.28 30.33 19.38
CA ASN A 296 13.72 30.32 19.07
C ASN A 296 14.31 28.90 19.21
N GLU A 297 13.93 28.18 20.27
CA GLU A 297 14.29 26.77 20.40
C GLU A 297 13.78 25.94 19.22
N LEU A 298 12.53 26.14 18.80
CA LEU A 298 11.95 25.47 17.64
C LEU A 298 12.76 25.77 16.37
N LYS A 299 13.07 27.02 16.09
CA LYS A 299 13.86 27.45 14.93
C LYS A 299 15.26 26.81 14.94
N SER A 300 15.94 26.83 16.10
CA SER A 300 17.26 26.22 16.27
C SER A 300 17.21 24.72 15.97
N GLN A 301 16.21 24.00 16.50
CA GLN A 301 16.05 22.58 16.24
C GLN A 301 15.74 22.28 14.76
N ILE A 302 14.86 23.07 14.13
CA ILE A 302 14.57 22.91 12.69
C ILE A 302 15.85 23.08 11.87
N LYS A 303 16.72 24.05 12.16
CA LYS A 303 18.01 24.22 11.47
C LYS A 303 18.88 22.96 11.60
N LYS A 304 18.98 22.36 12.79
CA LYS A 304 19.72 21.09 13.01
C LYS A 304 19.13 19.94 12.22
N ASP A 305 17.81 19.83 12.19
CA ASP A 305 17.08 18.78 11.44
C ASP A 305 17.30 18.94 9.94
N LEU A 306 17.30 20.17 9.41
CA LEU A 306 17.59 20.48 8.00
C LEU A 306 19.00 20.04 7.59
N ILE A 307 20.02 20.36 8.42
CA ILE A 307 21.41 19.94 8.18
C ILE A 307 21.47 18.41 8.09
N THR A 308 20.82 17.72 9.01
CA THR A 308 20.77 16.25 9.03
C THR A 308 20.06 15.68 7.80
N ALA A 309 18.92 16.27 7.42
CA ALA A 309 18.15 15.80 6.26
C ALA A 309 18.87 16.03 4.92
N LYS A 310 19.61 17.14 4.75
CA LYS A 310 20.38 17.44 3.54
C LYS A 310 21.48 16.41 3.27
N LYS A 311 22.06 15.80 4.31
CA LYS A 311 23.10 14.76 4.22
C LYS A 311 22.55 13.39 3.79
N VAL A 312 21.21 13.20 3.81
CA VAL A 312 20.59 11.93 3.41
C VAL A 312 20.56 11.82 1.89
N LYS A 313 21.14 10.71 1.39
CA LYS A 313 21.16 10.36 -0.04
C LYS A 313 19.86 9.74 -0.50
#